data_efdb635c850fd416b296ec442612a7eb
#
_entry.id   efdb635c850fd416b296ec442612a7eb
#
_cell.length_a   1.000
_cell.length_b   1.000
_cell.length_c   1.000
_cell.angle_alpha   90.00
_cell.angle_beta   90.00
_cell.angle_gamma   90.00
#
_symmetry.space_group_name_H-M   'P 1'
#
loop_
_entity.id
_entity.type
_entity.pdbx_description
1 polymer ?
#
loop_
_entity_poly.entity_id
_entity_poly.type
_entity_poly.pdbx_seq_one_letter_code
_entity_poly.pdbx_strand_id
1 'polypeptide(L)'
;MLYIFDTCTDPYWNLAAEEYLLKEHTEPIFRIWRNDNAIIVGHYQNTIAEIDVDVVKKNNIKVVRRITGGGAVFHDLGNVNFTFIERKNQNEDASAMFRRFTKPVLEAINSLGVKAYLEGRNDLLIDGCKFSGNAVCIYKDRVLQHGTMLFSSCMSDLAAALKARPEKFQGKAVQSTRKRVTNISEHLPLQNKGMSATDFQQYILNFIMERYGGQIYEYTPTDIKAIDKLCADKYSQESWNFGSSPNYSFSNVKKLSGGIVEFYFDVEGGLIKNFKVFGDYFFTKPTEEFVALFEGTPHNYNIIEERVQNLDSELKKDTPLGIGAYFNGIDIHEIVSMFFK
;
A
#
# COMPACT_ATOMS: atom_id res chain seq x y z
N MET A 1 11.92 2.43 20.90
CA MET A 1 10.83 2.06 19.99
C MET A 1 9.72 1.43 20.81
N LEU A 2 8.47 1.74 20.50
CA LEU A 2 7.30 1.07 21.09
C LEU A 2 6.94 -0.16 20.25
N TYR A 3 6.65 -1.28 20.90
CA TYR A 3 6.29 -2.54 20.24
C TYR A 3 4.86 -2.92 20.56
N ILE A 4 4.04 -3.14 19.54
CA ILE A 4 2.63 -3.49 19.67
C ILE A 4 2.40 -4.88 19.06
N PHE A 5 1.96 -5.82 19.89
CA PHE A 5 1.43 -7.11 19.45
C PHE A 5 -0.08 -7.02 19.42
N ASP A 6 -0.65 -6.96 18.22
CA ASP A 6 -2.09 -6.75 18.08
C ASP A 6 -2.82 -8.08 17.89
N THR A 7 -3.83 -8.29 18.72
CA THR A 7 -4.69 -9.49 18.65
C THR A 7 -6.00 -9.24 17.92
N CYS A 8 -6.35 -7.97 17.66
CA CYS A 8 -7.52 -7.61 16.87
C CYS A 8 -7.34 -8.06 15.42
N THR A 9 -8.36 -8.72 14.85
CA THR A 9 -8.36 -9.19 13.47
C THR A 9 -9.36 -8.45 12.59
N ASP A 10 -10.02 -7.42 13.12
CA ASP A 10 -10.91 -6.58 12.33
C ASP A 10 -10.13 -5.62 11.44
N PRO A 11 -10.24 -5.73 10.10
CA PRO A 11 -9.47 -4.90 9.18
C PRO A 11 -9.82 -3.41 9.26
N TYR A 12 -11.06 -3.05 9.58
CA TYR A 12 -11.46 -1.66 9.75
C TYR A 12 -10.76 -1.02 10.94
N TRP A 13 -10.77 -1.73 12.07
CA TRP A 13 -10.11 -1.29 13.29
C TRP A 13 -8.59 -1.24 13.11
N ASN A 14 -8.02 -2.26 12.49
CA ASN A 14 -6.57 -2.36 12.30
C ASN A 14 -6.01 -1.23 11.44
N LEU A 15 -6.70 -0.83 10.36
CA LEU A 15 -6.26 0.29 9.54
C LEU A 15 -6.54 1.65 10.20
N ALA A 16 -7.59 1.76 11.01
CA ALA A 16 -7.81 2.93 11.86
C ALA A 16 -6.69 3.09 12.89
N ALA A 17 -6.25 1.99 13.52
CA ALA A 17 -5.13 2.01 14.45
C ALA A 17 -3.83 2.47 13.80
N GLU A 18 -3.50 2.05 12.56
CA GLU A 18 -2.33 2.54 11.84
C GLU A 18 -2.36 4.06 11.63
N GLU A 19 -3.49 4.59 11.19
CA GLU A 19 -3.63 6.03 10.97
C GLU A 19 -3.57 6.81 12.29
N TYR A 20 -4.20 6.29 13.34
CA TYR A 20 -4.12 6.87 14.68
C TYR A 20 -2.68 6.93 15.18
N LEU A 21 -1.98 5.81 15.16
CA LEU A 21 -0.57 5.74 15.59
C LEU A 21 0.35 6.67 14.77
N LEU A 22 0.11 6.79 13.47
CA LEU A 22 0.88 7.68 12.60
C LEU A 22 0.69 9.16 12.99
N LYS A 23 -0.53 9.55 13.35
CA LYS A 23 -0.90 10.95 13.56
C LYS A 23 -0.70 11.45 14.99
N GLU A 24 -0.95 10.59 15.98
CA GLU A 24 -1.05 10.99 17.38
C GLU A 24 0.17 10.60 18.22
N HIS A 25 0.97 9.60 17.80
CA HIS A 25 2.20 9.24 18.50
C HIS A 25 3.43 9.93 17.90
N THR A 26 4.43 10.16 18.72
CA THR A 26 5.71 10.80 18.34
C THR A 26 6.87 9.83 18.33
N GLU A 27 6.80 8.78 19.13
CA GLU A 27 7.83 7.76 19.26
C GLU A 27 7.87 6.84 18.01
N PRO A 28 9.03 6.24 17.72
CA PRO A 28 9.13 5.16 16.77
C PRO A 28 8.29 3.95 17.22
N ILE A 29 7.52 3.36 16.31
CA ILE A 29 6.62 2.23 16.59
C ILE A 29 6.94 1.07 15.64
N PHE A 30 6.94 -0.14 16.19
CA PHE A 30 6.80 -1.38 15.44
C PHE A 30 5.53 -2.08 15.90
N ARG A 31 4.63 -2.36 14.96
CA ARG A 31 3.37 -3.06 15.20
C ARG A 31 3.30 -4.32 14.36
N ILE A 32 2.83 -5.43 14.95
CA ILE A 32 2.59 -6.68 14.23
C ILE A 32 1.13 -7.12 14.46
N TRP A 33 0.44 -7.47 13.36
CA TRP A 33 -1.00 -7.63 13.38
C TRP A 33 -1.51 -8.52 12.24
N ARG A 34 -2.77 -8.95 12.30
CA ARG A 34 -3.43 -9.77 11.26
C ARG A 34 -4.84 -9.29 11.01
N ASN A 35 -5.34 -9.54 9.80
CA ASN A 35 -6.75 -9.34 9.47
C ASN A 35 -7.38 -10.69 9.12
N ASP A 36 -8.66 -10.81 9.45
CA ASP A 36 -9.48 -11.93 9.03
C ASP A 36 -10.29 -11.56 7.78
N ASN A 37 -10.20 -12.40 6.75
CA ASN A 37 -11.01 -12.41 5.53
C ASN A 37 -11.26 -11.00 4.93
N ALA A 38 -10.21 -10.35 4.45
CA ALA A 38 -10.30 -8.96 3.98
C ALA A 38 -9.54 -8.70 2.69
N ILE A 39 -10.07 -7.81 1.85
CA ILE A 39 -9.34 -7.16 0.77
C ILE A 39 -8.96 -5.77 1.20
N ILE A 40 -7.67 -5.46 1.14
CA ILE A 40 -7.11 -4.14 1.46
C ILE A 40 -6.72 -3.46 0.15
N VAL A 41 -7.48 -2.41 -0.22
CA VAL A 41 -7.22 -1.64 -1.44
C VAL A 41 -6.30 -0.46 -1.17
N GLY A 42 -5.43 -0.15 -2.12
CA GLY A 42 -4.54 1.00 -2.04
C GLY A 42 -5.30 2.33 -2.09
N HIS A 43 -4.71 3.38 -1.52
CA HIS A 43 -5.35 4.70 -1.33
C HIS A 43 -6.01 5.24 -2.60
N TYR A 44 -5.34 5.13 -3.75
CA TYR A 44 -5.82 5.70 -5.03
C TYR A 44 -6.41 4.67 -5.99
N GLN A 45 -6.67 3.44 -5.54
CA GLN A 45 -7.27 2.44 -6.43
C GLN A 45 -8.79 2.65 -6.58
N ASN A 46 -9.30 2.33 -7.77
CA ASN A 46 -10.73 2.15 -7.98
C ASN A 46 -11.13 0.79 -7.42
N THR A 47 -11.76 0.78 -6.25
CA THR A 47 -12.09 -0.46 -5.51
C THR A 47 -12.88 -1.45 -6.35
N ILE A 48 -13.93 -0.99 -7.04
CA ILE A 48 -14.80 -1.86 -7.87
C ILE A 48 -14.01 -2.53 -9.01
N ALA A 49 -12.99 -1.86 -9.53
CA ALA A 49 -12.16 -2.42 -10.59
C ALA A 49 -11.12 -3.45 -10.09
N GLU A 50 -10.86 -3.50 -8.78
CA GLU A 50 -9.86 -4.40 -8.19
C GLU A 50 -10.46 -5.68 -7.60
N ILE A 51 -11.78 -5.71 -7.32
CA ILE A 51 -12.44 -6.82 -6.63
C ILE A 51 -13.43 -7.55 -7.52
N ASP A 52 -13.68 -8.81 -7.22
CA ASP A 52 -14.85 -9.52 -7.72
C ASP A 52 -16.01 -9.33 -6.72
N VAL A 53 -16.98 -8.47 -7.10
CA VAL A 53 -18.07 -8.06 -6.22
C VAL A 53 -18.93 -9.25 -5.80
N ASP A 54 -19.16 -10.23 -6.69
CA ASP A 54 -19.99 -11.41 -6.41
C ASP A 54 -19.27 -12.35 -5.43
N VAL A 55 -17.96 -12.55 -5.62
CA VAL A 55 -17.11 -13.32 -4.69
C VAL A 55 -17.05 -12.66 -3.32
N VAL A 56 -16.86 -11.33 -3.30
CA VAL A 56 -16.81 -10.53 -2.06
C VAL A 56 -18.11 -10.68 -1.26
N LYS A 57 -19.27 -10.50 -1.90
CA LYS A 57 -20.58 -10.65 -1.26
C LYS A 57 -20.83 -12.08 -0.80
N LYS A 58 -20.58 -13.06 -1.68
CA LYS A 58 -20.83 -14.49 -1.39
C LYS A 58 -20.02 -14.99 -0.18
N ASN A 59 -18.76 -14.53 -0.06
CA ASN A 59 -17.84 -14.99 0.98
C ASN A 59 -17.74 -14.02 2.16
N ASN A 60 -18.58 -12.99 2.21
CA ASN A 60 -18.59 -11.96 3.26
C ASN A 60 -17.19 -11.36 3.53
N ILE A 61 -16.46 -11.06 2.43
CA ILE A 61 -15.11 -10.49 2.51
C ILE A 61 -15.22 -9.00 2.82
N LYS A 62 -14.53 -8.54 3.87
CA LYS A 62 -14.45 -7.11 4.20
C LYS A 62 -13.54 -6.39 3.21
N VAL A 63 -13.96 -5.24 2.71
CA VAL A 63 -13.16 -4.43 1.78
C VAL A 63 -12.81 -3.11 2.45
N VAL A 64 -11.52 -2.84 2.62
CA VAL A 64 -11.05 -1.66 3.36
C VAL A 64 -9.95 -0.93 2.56
N ARG A 65 -10.09 0.38 2.45
CA ARG A 65 -9.08 1.25 1.83
C ARG A 65 -8.04 1.68 2.85
N ARG A 66 -6.76 1.43 2.56
CA ARG A 66 -5.63 1.91 3.37
C ARG A 66 -5.18 3.31 2.95
N ILE A 67 -4.41 3.98 3.81
CA ILE A 67 -3.84 5.32 3.53
C ILE A 67 -2.56 5.27 2.67
N THR A 68 -1.96 4.10 2.48
CA THR A 68 -0.78 3.91 1.62
C THR A 68 -1.18 3.61 0.19
N GLY A 69 -0.29 3.87 -0.77
CA GLY A 69 -0.46 3.49 -2.17
C GLY A 69 -0.26 1.99 -2.42
N GLY A 70 -0.14 1.64 -3.70
CA GLY A 70 0.08 0.26 -4.16
C GLY A 70 -1.19 -0.51 -4.52
N GLY A 71 -1.04 -1.76 -4.95
CA GLY A 71 -2.12 -2.64 -5.39
C GLY A 71 -2.94 -3.25 -4.27
N ALA A 72 -4.10 -3.80 -4.61
CA ALA A 72 -4.96 -4.52 -3.68
C ALA A 72 -4.31 -5.83 -3.23
N VAL A 73 -4.53 -6.19 -1.97
CA VAL A 73 -4.06 -7.44 -1.36
C VAL A 73 -5.21 -8.12 -0.63
N PHE A 74 -5.15 -9.44 -0.53
CA PHE A 74 -6.08 -10.23 0.27
C PHE A 74 -5.39 -10.66 1.57
N HIS A 75 -6.10 -10.56 2.68
CA HIS A 75 -5.66 -10.97 4.00
C HIS A 75 -6.58 -12.05 4.56
N ASP A 76 -5.97 -13.10 5.04
CA ASP A 76 -6.56 -14.12 5.92
C ASP A 76 -5.73 -14.24 7.21
N LEU A 77 -6.11 -15.13 8.11
CA LEU A 77 -5.36 -15.34 9.36
C LEU A 77 -3.98 -15.99 9.17
N GLY A 78 -3.68 -16.50 7.96
CA GLY A 78 -2.35 -16.98 7.59
C GLY A 78 -1.40 -15.88 7.11
N ASN A 79 -1.93 -14.67 6.82
CA ASN A 79 -1.13 -13.50 6.49
C ASN A 79 -0.83 -12.68 7.74
N VAL A 80 0.44 -12.43 8.02
CA VAL A 80 0.90 -11.56 9.10
C VAL A 80 1.33 -10.23 8.52
N ASN A 81 0.86 -9.13 9.12
CA ASN A 81 1.25 -7.77 8.72
C ASN A 81 2.21 -7.18 9.75
N PHE A 82 3.13 -6.35 9.27
CA PHE A 82 3.97 -5.52 10.11
C PHE A 82 3.85 -4.05 9.71
N THR A 83 4.06 -3.15 10.67
CA THR A 83 4.04 -1.71 10.46
C THR A 83 5.18 -1.07 11.23
N PHE A 84 5.98 -0.25 10.54
CA PHE A 84 6.92 0.68 11.14
C PHE A 84 6.37 2.09 11.01
N ILE A 85 6.47 2.88 12.07
CA ILE A 85 6.18 4.31 12.06
C ILE A 85 7.35 5.03 12.71
N GLU A 86 8.03 5.88 11.93
CA GLU A 86 9.20 6.63 12.39
C GLU A 86 9.23 8.04 11.80
N ARG A 87 10.16 8.87 12.23
CA ARG A 87 10.47 10.11 11.53
C ARG A 87 11.12 9.83 10.19
N LYS A 88 10.75 10.64 9.20
CA LYS A 88 11.36 10.59 7.87
C LYS A 88 12.81 11.11 7.96
N ASN A 89 13.75 10.37 7.36
CA ASN A 89 15.10 10.87 7.19
C ASN A 89 15.14 11.94 6.09
N GLN A 90 16.03 12.92 6.25
CA GLN A 90 16.24 13.93 5.21
C GLN A 90 16.75 13.25 3.92
N ASN A 91 16.19 13.66 2.78
CA ASN A 91 16.57 13.17 1.44
C ASN A 91 16.40 11.65 1.22
N GLU A 92 15.61 10.95 2.04
CA GLU A 92 15.32 9.54 1.86
C GLU A 92 14.24 9.36 0.81
N ASP A 93 14.56 8.66 -0.29
CA ASP A 93 13.60 8.27 -1.31
C ASP A 93 12.79 7.01 -0.89
N ALA A 94 11.74 6.69 -1.65
CA ALA A 94 10.88 5.55 -1.34
C ALA A 94 11.66 4.21 -1.33
N SER A 95 12.65 4.05 -2.21
CA SER A 95 13.46 2.82 -2.27
C SER A 95 14.36 2.66 -1.05
N ALA A 96 14.93 3.76 -0.55
CA ALA A 96 15.72 3.77 0.68
C ALA A 96 14.85 3.45 1.89
N MET A 97 13.62 4.01 1.96
CA MET A 97 12.64 3.69 3.01
C MET A 97 12.30 2.20 3.00
N PHE A 98 11.98 1.61 1.83
CA PHE A 98 11.68 0.18 1.75
C PHE A 98 12.86 -0.67 2.24
N ARG A 99 14.09 -0.37 1.85
CA ARG A 99 15.28 -1.11 2.33
C ARG A 99 15.45 -0.98 3.85
N ARG A 100 15.28 0.21 4.39
CA ARG A 100 15.46 0.47 5.83
C ARG A 100 14.47 -0.32 6.68
N PHE A 101 13.19 -0.24 6.35
CA PHE A 101 12.13 -0.85 7.15
C PHE A 101 11.96 -2.35 6.93
N THR A 102 12.31 -2.88 5.74
CA THR A 102 12.24 -4.32 5.50
C THR A 102 13.45 -5.08 6.05
N LYS A 103 14.59 -4.41 6.28
CA LYS A 103 15.81 -5.04 6.78
C LYS A 103 15.59 -5.79 8.11
N PRO A 104 14.97 -5.21 9.17
CA PRO A 104 14.74 -5.94 10.43
C PRO A 104 13.87 -7.19 10.24
N VAL A 105 12.86 -7.09 9.38
CA VAL A 105 11.96 -8.22 9.08
C VAL A 105 12.69 -9.32 8.33
N LEU A 106 13.52 -8.97 7.35
CA LEU A 106 14.35 -9.94 6.62
C LEU A 106 15.36 -10.64 7.55
N GLU A 107 16.00 -9.90 8.47
CA GLU A 107 16.89 -10.46 9.46
C GLU A 107 16.18 -11.47 10.35
N ALA A 108 14.97 -11.17 10.80
CA ALA A 108 14.16 -12.07 11.61
C ALA A 108 13.75 -13.34 10.84
N ILE A 109 13.31 -13.20 9.59
CA ILE A 109 12.94 -14.37 8.76
C ILE A 109 14.16 -15.23 8.45
N ASN A 110 15.28 -14.60 8.11
CA ASN A 110 16.52 -15.32 7.79
C ASN A 110 17.09 -16.07 9.00
N SER A 111 16.87 -15.59 10.23
CA SER A 111 17.27 -16.28 11.45
C SER A 111 16.46 -17.57 11.71
N LEU A 112 15.28 -17.71 11.10
CA LEU A 112 14.52 -18.96 11.07
C LEU A 112 15.09 -20.01 10.10
N GLY A 113 16.15 -19.69 9.36
CA GLY A 113 16.77 -20.57 8.35
C GLY A 113 16.16 -20.42 6.95
N VAL A 114 15.34 -19.41 6.70
CA VAL A 114 14.74 -19.11 5.40
C VAL A 114 15.62 -18.09 4.66
N LYS A 115 15.86 -18.28 3.37
CA LYS A 115 16.68 -17.36 2.55
C LYS A 115 15.79 -16.29 1.90
N ALA A 116 15.35 -15.31 2.68
CA ALA A 116 14.53 -14.21 2.21
C ALA A 116 15.38 -12.99 1.81
N TYR A 117 14.96 -12.28 0.77
CA TYR A 117 15.64 -11.08 0.27
C TYR A 117 14.66 -10.05 -0.33
N LEU A 118 15.12 -8.80 -0.42
CA LEU A 118 14.38 -7.73 -1.09
C LEU A 118 14.72 -7.74 -2.58
N GLU A 119 13.71 -7.73 -3.44
CA GLU A 119 13.87 -7.61 -4.88
C GLU A 119 12.99 -6.49 -5.45
N GLY A 120 13.55 -5.80 -6.45
CA GLY A 120 12.87 -4.68 -7.08
C GLY A 120 12.65 -3.53 -6.11
N ARG A 121 11.44 -2.96 -6.14
CA ARG A 121 11.10 -1.77 -5.38
C ARG A 121 10.66 -2.07 -3.95
N ASN A 122 9.78 -3.05 -3.78
CA ASN A 122 9.04 -3.26 -2.52
C ASN A 122 8.58 -4.70 -2.27
N ASP A 123 9.12 -5.68 -2.99
CA ASP A 123 8.77 -7.10 -2.83
C ASP A 123 9.83 -7.83 -2.02
N LEU A 124 9.40 -8.71 -1.11
CA LEU A 124 10.29 -9.66 -0.46
C LEU A 124 10.03 -11.05 -1.03
N LEU A 125 11.11 -11.76 -1.36
CA LEU A 125 11.09 -13.03 -2.05
C LEU A 125 11.83 -14.13 -1.28
N ILE A 126 11.40 -15.37 -1.51
CA ILE A 126 12.11 -16.61 -1.18
C ILE A 126 12.15 -17.42 -2.48
N ASP A 127 13.32 -17.84 -2.90
CA ASP A 127 13.55 -18.68 -4.11
C ASP A 127 12.83 -18.11 -5.37
N GLY A 128 12.84 -16.78 -5.54
CA GLY A 128 12.19 -16.09 -6.66
C GLY A 128 10.66 -15.97 -6.54
N CYS A 129 10.06 -16.47 -5.47
CA CYS A 129 8.62 -16.36 -5.20
C CYS A 129 8.35 -15.28 -4.16
N LYS A 130 7.37 -14.40 -4.44
CA LYS A 130 6.99 -13.31 -3.54
C LYS A 130 6.20 -13.83 -2.34
N PHE A 131 6.61 -13.41 -1.14
CA PHE A 131 5.84 -13.66 0.09
C PHE A 131 5.40 -12.38 0.80
N SER A 132 5.93 -11.22 0.38
CA SER A 132 5.61 -9.93 1.00
C SER A 132 5.53 -8.82 -0.04
N GLY A 133 4.54 -7.97 0.09
CA GLY A 133 4.42 -6.68 -0.59
C GLY A 133 4.41 -5.56 0.44
N ASN A 134 5.09 -4.45 0.14
CA ASN A 134 5.26 -3.33 1.06
C ASN A 134 4.72 -2.03 0.48
N ALA A 135 4.21 -1.16 1.34
CA ALA A 135 3.71 0.16 0.97
C ALA A 135 4.10 1.21 2.01
N VAL A 136 4.19 2.45 1.59
CA VAL A 136 4.63 3.57 2.42
C VAL A 136 3.67 4.75 2.31
N CYS A 137 3.50 5.48 3.41
CA CYS A 137 2.78 6.75 3.47
C CYS A 137 3.60 7.74 4.30
N ILE A 138 3.60 9.00 3.87
CA ILE A 138 4.25 10.10 4.58
C ILE A 138 3.17 11.03 5.10
N TYR A 139 3.24 11.37 6.38
CA TYR A 139 2.40 12.36 7.03
C TYR A 139 3.26 13.33 7.82
N LYS A 140 3.32 14.58 7.36
CA LYS A 140 4.23 15.61 7.90
C LYS A 140 5.69 15.13 7.88
N ASP A 141 6.33 15.07 9.04
CA ASP A 141 7.70 14.59 9.24
C ASP A 141 7.77 13.08 9.58
N ARG A 142 6.64 12.36 9.52
CA ARG A 142 6.57 10.94 9.85
C ARG A 142 6.32 10.08 8.62
N VAL A 143 6.82 8.88 8.67
CA VAL A 143 6.61 7.84 7.67
C VAL A 143 6.03 6.60 8.33
N LEU A 144 4.99 6.05 7.71
CA LEU A 144 4.45 4.73 7.98
C LEU A 144 4.84 3.83 6.81
N GLN A 145 5.50 2.73 7.10
CA GLN A 145 5.64 1.61 6.17
C GLN A 145 4.98 0.38 6.76
N HIS A 146 4.14 -0.28 5.99
CA HIS A 146 3.62 -1.58 6.33
C HIS A 146 3.88 -2.59 5.21
N GLY A 147 3.87 -3.86 5.58
CA GLY A 147 4.03 -4.99 4.67
C GLY A 147 3.22 -6.19 5.10
N THR A 148 2.89 -7.01 4.10
CA THR A 148 2.30 -8.34 4.31
C THR A 148 3.41 -9.37 4.44
N MET A 149 3.16 -10.46 5.14
CA MET A 149 4.00 -11.66 5.15
C MET A 149 3.06 -12.86 5.00
N LEU A 150 3.03 -13.47 3.81
CA LEU A 150 2.29 -14.70 3.57
C LEU A 150 2.99 -15.83 4.34
N PHE A 151 2.48 -16.13 5.54
CA PHE A 151 3.06 -17.19 6.36
C PHE A 151 2.43 -18.55 6.05
N SER A 152 1.10 -18.63 6.11
CA SER A 152 0.32 -19.84 5.82
C SER A 152 -1.04 -19.51 5.20
N SER A 153 -1.06 -18.50 4.31
CA SER A 153 -2.27 -17.99 3.67
C SER A 153 -2.85 -18.97 2.65
N CYS A 154 -4.19 -18.93 2.47
CA CYS A 154 -4.90 -19.70 1.46
C CYS A 154 -4.76 -19.06 0.08
N MET A 155 -3.92 -19.63 -0.78
CA MET A 155 -3.63 -19.06 -2.11
C MET A 155 -4.82 -19.10 -3.08
N SER A 156 -5.77 -20.01 -2.89
CA SER A 156 -7.00 -20.08 -3.71
C SER A 156 -7.91 -18.89 -3.47
N ASP A 157 -8.06 -18.47 -2.21
CA ASP A 157 -8.95 -17.39 -1.82
C ASP A 157 -8.40 -16.03 -2.29
N LEU A 158 -7.08 -15.84 -2.17
CA LEU A 158 -6.38 -14.69 -2.73
C LEU A 158 -6.63 -14.54 -4.23
N ALA A 159 -6.54 -15.66 -4.98
CA ALA A 159 -6.72 -15.63 -6.43
C ALA A 159 -8.17 -15.39 -6.87
N ALA A 160 -9.15 -15.80 -6.05
CA ALA A 160 -10.57 -15.63 -6.35
C ALA A 160 -11.10 -14.23 -6.01
N ALA A 161 -10.59 -13.61 -4.93
CA ALA A 161 -11.10 -12.36 -4.41
C ALA A 161 -10.65 -11.11 -5.21
N LEU A 162 -9.50 -11.20 -5.89
CA LEU A 162 -8.92 -10.07 -6.63
C LEU A 162 -9.10 -10.25 -8.15
N LYS A 163 -9.70 -9.24 -8.80
CA LYS A 163 -9.74 -9.18 -10.25
C LYS A 163 -8.34 -8.96 -10.82
N ALA A 164 -7.98 -9.77 -11.81
CA ALA A 164 -6.81 -9.50 -12.61
C ALA A 164 -7.13 -8.40 -13.63
N ARG A 165 -6.46 -7.25 -13.54
CA ARG A 165 -6.58 -6.21 -14.56
C ARG A 165 -5.85 -6.60 -15.84
N PRO A 166 -6.47 -6.50 -17.03
CA PRO A 166 -5.81 -6.76 -18.30
C PRO A 166 -4.56 -5.90 -18.51
N GLU A 167 -4.58 -4.66 -18.04
CA GLU A 167 -3.48 -3.69 -18.17
C GLU A 167 -2.22 -4.11 -17.39
N LYS A 168 -2.37 -4.84 -16.29
CA LYS A 168 -1.25 -5.45 -15.54
C LYS A 168 -0.62 -6.62 -16.28
N PHE A 169 -1.31 -7.16 -17.28
CA PHE A 169 -0.97 -8.43 -17.93
C PHE A 169 -0.62 -8.31 -19.40
N GLN A 170 -0.49 -7.10 -19.97
CA GLN A 170 0.00 -6.92 -21.34
C GLN A 170 1.45 -7.36 -21.42
N GLY A 171 1.68 -8.51 -22.04
CA GLY A 171 2.99 -9.14 -22.24
C GLY A 171 3.16 -10.47 -21.49
N LYS A 172 4.38 -11.01 -21.49
CA LYS A 172 4.73 -12.32 -20.86
C LYS A 172 4.47 -12.43 -19.35
N ALA A 173 3.94 -11.39 -18.72
CA ALA A 173 3.75 -11.30 -17.27
C ALA A 173 2.52 -12.06 -16.72
N VAL A 174 1.54 -12.39 -17.56
CA VAL A 174 0.26 -13.03 -17.11
C VAL A 174 0.48 -14.41 -16.49
N GLN A 175 1.40 -15.21 -17.02
CA GLN A 175 1.67 -16.55 -16.50
C GLN A 175 2.51 -16.56 -15.22
N SER A 176 3.15 -15.45 -14.87
CA SER A 176 4.10 -15.42 -13.75
C SER A 176 3.46 -15.07 -12.41
N THR A 177 2.27 -14.46 -12.36
CA THR A 177 1.69 -13.94 -11.12
C THR A 177 1.19 -15.05 -10.20
N ARG A 178 0.53 -16.09 -10.70
CA ARG A 178 0.10 -17.25 -9.88
C ARG A 178 1.24 -18.15 -9.42
N LYS A 179 2.35 -18.20 -10.15
CA LYS A 179 3.54 -19.00 -9.80
C LYS A 179 4.55 -18.25 -8.93
N ARG A 180 4.31 -16.96 -8.63
CA ARG A 180 5.26 -16.06 -7.95
C ARG A 180 5.00 -15.87 -6.47
N VAL A 181 3.93 -16.36 -5.91
CA VAL A 181 3.65 -16.21 -4.48
C VAL A 181 3.90 -17.52 -3.73
N THR A 182 4.41 -17.43 -2.51
CA THR A 182 4.68 -18.57 -1.65
C THR A 182 4.42 -18.21 -0.19
N ASN A 183 4.17 -19.20 0.63
CA ASN A 183 4.09 -19.04 2.08
C ASN A 183 5.47 -19.27 2.72
N ILE A 184 5.82 -18.48 3.72
CA ILE A 184 7.06 -18.63 4.50
C ILE A 184 7.12 -20.01 5.16
N SER A 185 6.00 -20.54 5.66
CA SER A 185 5.90 -21.83 6.34
C SER A 185 6.35 -23.02 5.48
N GLU A 186 6.25 -22.91 4.15
CA GLU A 186 6.69 -23.93 3.21
C GLU A 186 8.22 -24.07 3.17
N HIS A 187 8.94 -22.99 3.49
CA HIS A 187 10.41 -22.89 3.45
C HIS A 187 11.08 -23.03 4.82
N LEU A 188 10.30 -23.23 5.89
CA LEU A 188 10.86 -23.43 7.23
C LEU A 188 11.60 -24.76 7.31
N PRO A 189 12.78 -24.81 7.98
CA PRO A 189 13.46 -26.07 8.26
C PRO A 189 12.62 -26.94 9.21
N LEU A 190 12.92 -28.24 9.24
CA LEU A 190 12.13 -29.26 9.95
C LEU A 190 11.85 -28.92 11.42
N GLN A 191 12.81 -28.31 12.11
CA GLN A 191 12.67 -27.92 13.52
C GLN A 191 11.59 -26.84 13.74
N ASN A 192 11.23 -26.07 12.72
CA ASN A 192 10.27 -24.97 12.80
C ASN A 192 8.96 -25.24 12.03
N LYS A 193 8.80 -26.45 11.45
CA LYS A 193 7.64 -26.79 10.60
C LYS A 193 6.29 -26.83 11.32
N GLY A 194 6.26 -26.81 12.63
CA GLY A 194 5.01 -26.75 13.42
C GLY A 194 4.59 -25.35 13.85
N MET A 195 5.34 -24.33 13.45
CA MET A 195 5.06 -22.94 13.83
C MET A 195 3.70 -22.46 13.27
N SER A 196 2.85 -21.93 14.12
CA SER A 196 1.61 -21.27 13.70
C SER A 196 1.87 -19.83 13.25
N ALA A 197 0.88 -19.20 12.58
CA ALA A 197 0.97 -17.78 12.23
C ALA A 197 1.09 -16.87 13.47
N THR A 198 0.50 -17.25 14.60
CA THR A 198 0.62 -16.53 15.87
C THR A 198 2.02 -16.69 16.47
N ASP A 199 2.60 -17.88 16.43
CA ASP A 199 3.98 -18.11 16.90
C ASP A 199 4.98 -17.32 16.04
N PHE A 200 4.77 -17.31 14.73
CA PHE A 200 5.57 -16.51 13.80
C PHE A 200 5.45 -15.02 14.10
N GLN A 201 4.25 -14.51 14.33
CA GLN A 201 3.99 -13.13 14.74
C GLN A 201 4.78 -12.77 16.01
N GLN A 202 4.70 -13.63 17.04
CA GLN A 202 5.42 -13.43 18.30
C GLN A 202 6.95 -13.50 18.11
N TYR A 203 7.42 -14.43 17.28
CA TYR A 203 8.85 -14.56 16.97
C TYR A 203 9.42 -13.29 16.33
N ILE A 204 8.76 -12.77 15.30
CA ILE A 204 9.19 -11.55 14.60
C ILE A 204 9.26 -10.34 15.56
N LEU A 205 8.23 -10.16 16.41
CA LEU A 205 8.21 -9.09 17.40
C LEU A 205 9.41 -9.20 18.36
N ASN A 206 9.59 -10.38 18.96
CA ASN A 206 10.64 -10.62 19.94
C ASN A 206 12.03 -10.40 19.33
N PHE A 207 12.28 -10.97 18.15
CA PHE A 207 13.56 -10.83 17.45
C PHE A 207 13.92 -9.36 17.21
N ILE A 208 12.97 -8.57 16.71
CA ILE A 208 13.19 -7.14 16.42
C ILE A 208 13.38 -6.37 17.73
N MET A 209 12.58 -6.67 18.76
CA MET A 209 12.69 -6.00 20.07
C MET A 209 14.03 -6.29 20.75
N GLU A 210 14.51 -7.54 20.73
CA GLU A 210 15.82 -7.92 21.29
C GLU A 210 16.97 -7.21 20.55
N ARG A 211 16.87 -7.07 19.24
CA ARG A 211 17.94 -6.50 18.41
C ARG A 211 17.99 -4.97 18.47
N TYR A 212 16.85 -4.30 18.53
CA TYR A 212 16.75 -2.83 18.42
C TYR A 212 16.38 -2.13 19.74
N GLY A 213 16.05 -2.90 20.77
CA GLY A 213 15.65 -2.37 22.08
C GLY A 213 14.31 -1.65 22.04
N GLY A 214 13.80 -1.34 23.20
CA GLY A 214 12.51 -0.66 23.38
C GLY A 214 11.62 -1.37 24.38
N GLN A 215 10.33 -1.11 24.33
CA GLN A 215 9.37 -1.64 25.29
C GLN A 215 8.04 -1.98 24.62
N ILE A 216 7.33 -2.94 25.19
CA ILE A 216 5.95 -3.25 24.79
C ILE A 216 5.05 -2.06 25.12
N TYR A 217 4.17 -1.73 24.21
CA TYR A 217 3.12 -0.74 24.37
C TYR A 217 1.75 -1.40 24.21
N GLU A 218 0.91 -1.23 25.20
CA GLU A 218 -0.49 -1.61 25.15
C GLU A 218 -1.34 -0.36 24.97
N TYR A 219 -2.35 -0.44 24.11
CA TYR A 219 -3.27 0.68 23.89
C TYR A 219 -3.95 1.10 25.20
N THR A 220 -3.90 2.37 25.50
CA THR A 220 -4.66 2.95 26.61
C THR A 220 -6.16 3.01 26.27
N PRO A 221 -7.05 3.14 27.26
CA PRO A 221 -8.48 3.38 26.99
C PRO A 221 -8.74 4.61 26.10
N THR A 222 -7.87 5.61 26.17
CA THR A 222 -7.95 6.82 25.32
C THR A 222 -7.62 6.47 23.86
N ASP A 223 -6.58 5.67 23.62
CA ASP A 223 -6.21 5.20 22.28
C ASP A 223 -7.34 4.38 21.66
N ILE A 224 -7.85 3.40 22.41
CA ILE A 224 -8.93 2.52 21.95
C ILE A 224 -10.14 3.36 21.54
N LYS A 225 -10.57 4.31 22.39
CA LYS A 225 -11.70 5.19 22.08
C LYS A 225 -11.47 6.04 20.82
N ALA A 226 -10.24 6.53 20.62
CA ALA A 226 -9.90 7.34 19.45
C ALA A 226 -9.86 6.48 18.18
N ILE A 227 -9.31 5.26 18.26
CA ILE A 227 -9.28 4.29 17.17
C ILE A 227 -10.70 3.85 16.81
N ASP A 228 -11.54 3.51 17.79
CA ASP A 228 -12.95 3.14 17.58
C ASP A 228 -13.72 4.25 16.88
N LYS A 229 -13.50 5.50 17.29
CA LYS A 229 -14.11 6.65 16.63
C LYS A 229 -13.64 6.79 15.18
N LEU A 230 -12.34 6.68 14.92
CA LEU A 230 -11.80 6.76 13.57
C LEU A 230 -12.27 5.58 12.70
N CYS A 231 -12.39 4.39 13.29
CA CYS A 231 -12.96 3.22 12.63
C CYS A 231 -14.42 3.51 12.20
N ALA A 232 -15.26 3.99 13.10
CA ALA A 232 -16.66 4.30 12.82
C ALA A 232 -16.84 5.45 11.83
N ASP A 233 -16.07 6.53 11.98
CA ASP A 233 -16.24 7.74 11.16
C ASP A 233 -15.64 7.62 9.75
N LYS A 234 -14.69 6.69 9.54
CA LYS A 234 -13.96 6.58 8.27
C LYS A 234 -13.86 5.15 7.76
N TYR A 235 -13.17 4.25 8.46
CA TYR A 235 -12.74 2.98 7.89
C TYR A 235 -13.88 1.99 7.64
N SER A 236 -14.97 2.05 8.40
CA SER A 236 -16.19 1.26 8.16
C SER A 236 -17.16 1.91 7.15
N GLN A 237 -16.84 3.12 6.64
CA GLN A 237 -17.73 3.83 5.72
C GLN A 237 -17.53 3.38 4.26
N GLU A 238 -18.63 3.09 3.57
CA GLU A 238 -18.60 2.75 2.14
C GLU A 238 -18.04 3.88 1.29
N SER A 239 -18.33 5.13 1.66
CA SER A 239 -17.80 6.33 0.99
C SER A 239 -16.27 6.39 1.00
N TRP A 240 -15.62 5.89 2.06
CA TRP A 240 -14.18 5.76 2.12
C TRP A 240 -13.68 4.54 1.33
N ASN A 241 -14.27 3.38 1.55
CA ASN A 241 -13.75 2.10 1.04
C ASN A 241 -13.99 1.92 -0.45
N PHE A 242 -15.16 2.28 -0.95
CA PHE A 242 -15.51 2.11 -2.35
C PHE A 242 -15.32 3.39 -3.16
N GLY A 243 -15.38 4.57 -2.52
CA GLY A 243 -15.37 5.85 -3.22
C GLY A 243 -16.55 5.99 -4.17
N SER A 244 -16.74 7.14 -4.78
CA SER A 244 -17.70 7.29 -5.87
C SER A 244 -17.14 6.62 -7.13
N SER A 245 -17.83 5.64 -7.68
CA SER A 245 -17.56 5.17 -9.04
C SER A 245 -17.84 6.32 -9.99
N PRO A 246 -16.85 6.87 -10.67
CA PRO A 246 -17.07 8.01 -11.51
C PRO A 246 -17.75 7.60 -12.82
N ASN A 247 -18.72 8.40 -13.22
CA ASN A 247 -19.27 8.35 -14.57
C ASN A 247 -18.71 9.57 -15.32
N TYR A 248 -17.47 9.48 -15.82
CA TYR A 248 -16.74 10.57 -16.44
C TYR A 248 -16.76 10.49 -17.96
N SER A 249 -16.77 11.63 -18.65
CA SER A 249 -16.71 11.71 -20.11
C SER A 249 -15.33 11.34 -20.68
N PHE A 250 -14.29 11.44 -19.90
CA PHE A 250 -12.95 10.98 -20.25
C PHE A 250 -12.40 10.02 -19.21
N SER A 251 -11.84 8.91 -19.68
CA SER A 251 -11.09 7.98 -18.86
C SER A 251 -9.88 7.43 -19.64
N ASN A 252 -8.76 7.33 -18.96
CA ASN A 252 -7.56 6.72 -19.50
C ASN A 252 -6.89 5.87 -18.41
N VAL A 253 -6.58 4.63 -18.74
CA VAL A 253 -5.94 3.67 -17.85
C VAL A 253 -4.71 3.14 -18.55
N LYS A 254 -3.53 3.39 -18.00
CA LYS A 254 -2.26 2.91 -18.57
C LYS A 254 -1.38 2.28 -17.50
N LYS A 255 -0.66 1.25 -17.92
CA LYS A 255 0.47 0.73 -17.16
C LYS A 255 1.71 1.56 -17.53
N LEU A 256 2.17 2.36 -16.59
CA LEU A 256 3.35 3.21 -16.72
C LEU A 256 4.55 2.60 -15.96
N SER A 257 5.70 3.26 -16.04
CA SER A 257 6.95 2.78 -15.42
C SER A 257 6.83 2.56 -13.89
N GLY A 258 6.05 3.39 -13.20
CA GLY A 258 5.86 3.34 -11.74
C GLY A 258 4.64 2.54 -11.25
N GLY A 259 3.79 2.05 -12.14
CA GLY A 259 2.56 1.33 -11.80
C GLY A 259 1.42 1.61 -12.76
N ILE A 260 0.21 1.16 -12.42
CA ILE A 260 -1.00 1.53 -13.15
C ILE A 260 -1.45 2.91 -12.65
N VAL A 261 -1.77 3.79 -13.62
CA VAL A 261 -2.36 5.10 -13.36
C VAL A 261 -3.65 5.22 -14.15
N GLU A 262 -4.66 5.80 -13.53
CA GLU A 262 -5.99 6.00 -14.09
C GLU A 262 -6.41 7.45 -13.90
N PHE A 263 -6.72 8.11 -15.01
CA PHE A 263 -7.28 9.46 -15.02
C PHE A 263 -8.75 9.41 -15.43
N TYR A 264 -9.58 10.07 -14.64
CA TYR A 264 -11.02 10.25 -14.89
C TYR A 264 -11.37 11.72 -14.72
N PHE A 265 -11.93 12.35 -15.75
CA PHE A 265 -12.39 13.73 -15.67
C PHE A 265 -13.47 14.01 -16.71
N ASP A 266 -14.26 15.03 -16.45
CA ASP A 266 -15.15 15.62 -17.43
C ASP A 266 -14.41 16.73 -18.19
N VAL A 267 -14.83 16.97 -19.42
CA VAL A 267 -14.40 18.14 -20.19
C VAL A 267 -15.63 18.97 -20.48
N GLU A 268 -15.79 20.09 -19.76
CA GLU A 268 -16.90 20.99 -19.89
C GLU A 268 -16.40 22.37 -20.36
N GLY A 269 -16.94 22.85 -21.48
CA GLY A 269 -16.47 24.11 -22.07
C GLY A 269 -14.99 24.14 -22.45
N GLY A 270 -14.40 22.98 -22.75
CA GLY A 270 -12.98 22.78 -23.04
C GLY A 270 -12.08 22.74 -21.79
N LEU A 271 -12.66 22.81 -20.59
CA LEU A 271 -11.94 22.78 -19.33
C LEU A 271 -12.10 21.44 -18.61
N ILE A 272 -11.03 20.97 -17.96
CA ILE A 272 -11.03 19.77 -17.11
C ILE A 272 -11.85 20.06 -15.85
N LYS A 273 -12.80 19.17 -15.53
CA LYS A 273 -13.69 19.21 -14.38
C LYS A 273 -13.74 17.84 -13.71
N ASN A 274 -14.05 17.82 -12.42
CA ASN A 274 -14.24 16.58 -11.65
C ASN A 274 -13.05 15.61 -11.78
N PHE A 275 -11.84 16.15 -11.88
CA PHE A 275 -10.64 15.35 -12.10
C PHE A 275 -10.36 14.42 -10.91
N LYS A 276 -10.10 13.15 -11.20
CA LYS A 276 -9.71 12.15 -10.22
C LYS A 276 -8.63 11.24 -10.78
N VAL A 277 -7.70 10.86 -9.91
CA VAL A 277 -6.60 9.94 -10.19
C VAL A 277 -6.70 8.72 -9.29
N PHE A 278 -6.58 7.53 -9.90
CA PHE A 278 -6.53 6.25 -9.19
C PHE A 278 -5.33 5.44 -9.68
N GLY A 279 -4.99 4.37 -8.96
CA GLY A 279 -3.94 3.46 -9.40
C GLY A 279 -3.22 2.73 -8.27
N ASP A 280 -2.15 2.03 -8.65
CA ASP A 280 -1.30 1.27 -7.74
C ASP A 280 0.14 1.83 -7.63
N TYR A 281 0.31 3.10 -8.02
CA TYR A 281 1.57 3.82 -7.94
C TYR A 281 1.90 4.24 -6.50
N PHE A 282 3.20 4.53 -6.25
CA PHE A 282 3.66 5.10 -4.98
C PHE A 282 3.85 6.61 -5.09
N PHE A 283 3.74 7.31 -3.97
CA PHE A 283 3.84 8.77 -3.90
C PHE A 283 4.54 9.21 -2.60
N THR A 284 5.10 10.40 -2.61
CA THR A 284 5.65 11.09 -1.42
C THR A 284 4.92 12.40 -1.13
N LYS A 285 4.15 12.90 -2.13
CA LYS A 285 3.21 14.02 -1.99
C LYS A 285 1.78 13.55 -2.29
N PRO A 286 0.77 14.09 -1.59
CA PRO A 286 -0.64 13.74 -1.86
C PRO A 286 -1.03 14.04 -3.29
N THR A 287 -1.60 13.06 -4.00
CA THR A 287 -2.00 13.22 -5.40
C THR A 287 -3.14 14.20 -5.59
N GLU A 288 -3.89 14.50 -4.52
CA GLU A 288 -4.92 15.54 -4.49
C GLU A 288 -4.38 16.93 -4.80
N GLU A 289 -3.14 17.23 -4.42
CA GLU A 289 -2.45 18.48 -4.78
C GLU A 289 -2.25 18.56 -6.30
N PHE A 290 -1.81 17.46 -6.92
CA PHE A 290 -1.70 17.37 -8.38
C PHE A 290 -3.06 17.56 -9.06
N VAL A 291 -4.10 16.87 -8.59
CA VAL A 291 -5.46 16.98 -9.13
C VAL A 291 -5.95 18.43 -9.08
N ALA A 292 -5.78 19.13 -7.95
CA ALA A 292 -6.21 20.51 -7.77
C ALA A 292 -5.53 21.48 -8.76
N LEU A 293 -4.28 21.21 -9.14
CA LEU A 293 -3.56 22.03 -10.12
C LEU A 293 -4.13 21.94 -11.53
N PHE A 294 -4.80 20.85 -11.88
CA PHE A 294 -5.35 20.63 -13.22
C PHE A 294 -6.86 20.88 -13.33
N GLU A 295 -7.56 21.02 -12.19
CA GLU A 295 -8.97 21.40 -12.19
C GLU A 295 -9.15 22.78 -12.85
N GLY A 296 -10.06 22.91 -13.82
CA GLY A 296 -10.28 24.13 -14.58
C GLY A 296 -9.23 24.45 -15.66
N THR A 297 -8.23 23.56 -15.86
CA THR A 297 -7.24 23.73 -16.93
C THR A 297 -7.86 23.41 -18.29
N PRO A 298 -7.56 24.17 -19.37
CA PRO A 298 -7.94 23.78 -20.72
C PRO A 298 -7.40 22.41 -21.10
N HIS A 299 -8.28 21.52 -21.59
CA HIS A 299 -7.87 20.20 -22.09
C HIS A 299 -7.18 20.33 -23.47
N ASN A 300 -5.98 20.87 -23.44
CA ASN A 300 -5.14 21.15 -24.62
C ASN A 300 -3.73 20.62 -24.37
N TYR A 301 -3.17 19.93 -25.37
CA TYR A 301 -1.89 19.25 -25.21
C TYR A 301 -0.76 20.18 -24.78
N ASN A 302 -0.57 21.30 -25.51
CA ASN A 302 0.53 22.24 -25.22
C ASN A 302 0.41 22.85 -23.82
N ILE A 303 -0.82 23.21 -23.41
CA ILE A 303 -1.08 23.81 -22.09
C ILE A 303 -0.80 22.79 -20.98
N ILE A 304 -1.24 21.54 -21.16
CA ILE A 304 -1.04 20.48 -20.16
C ILE A 304 0.44 20.10 -20.07
N GLU A 305 1.12 19.94 -21.22
CA GLU A 305 2.54 19.62 -21.23
C GLU A 305 3.36 20.73 -20.55
N GLU A 306 3.15 21.98 -20.90
CA GLU A 306 3.82 23.12 -20.26
C GLU A 306 3.56 23.16 -18.75
N ARG A 307 2.30 22.89 -18.33
CA ARG A 307 1.94 22.89 -16.91
C ARG A 307 2.60 21.76 -16.13
N VAL A 308 2.71 20.56 -16.70
CA VAL A 308 3.42 19.42 -16.09
C VAL A 308 4.92 19.70 -16.01
N GLN A 309 5.53 20.27 -17.07
CA GLN A 309 6.95 20.64 -17.10
C GLN A 309 7.29 21.71 -16.06
N ASN A 310 6.44 22.77 -15.94
CA ASN A 310 6.62 23.82 -14.94
C ASN A 310 6.51 23.26 -13.53
N LEU A 311 5.51 22.42 -13.27
CA LEU A 311 5.34 21.72 -11.99
C LEU A 311 6.55 20.86 -11.63
N ASP A 312 7.06 20.06 -12.57
CA ASP A 312 8.25 19.24 -12.37
C ASP A 312 9.48 20.08 -12.01
N SER A 313 9.64 21.22 -12.72
CA SER A 313 10.75 22.16 -12.49
C SER A 313 10.66 22.84 -11.11
N GLU A 314 9.46 23.17 -10.66
CA GLU A 314 9.22 23.72 -9.30
C GLU A 314 9.51 22.67 -8.24
N LEU A 315 8.99 21.45 -8.40
CA LEU A 315 9.21 20.37 -7.44
C LEU A 315 10.69 20.00 -7.30
N LYS A 316 11.45 20.08 -8.39
CA LYS A 316 12.90 19.82 -8.37
C LYS A 316 13.72 20.81 -7.53
N LYS A 317 13.15 21.95 -7.16
CA LYS A 317 13.79 22.87 -6.20
C LYS A 317 13.77 22.31 -4.77
N ASP A 318 12.74 21.53 -4.44
CA ASP A 318 12.52 20.99 -3.09
C ASP A 318 12.87 19.50 -2.98
N THR A 319 12.74 18.74 -4.06
CA THR A 319 13.00 17.30 -4.10
C THR A 319 13.58 16.88 -5.45
N PRO A 320 14.61 16.01 -5.48
CA PRO A 320 15.17 15.51 -6.74
C PRO A 320 14.18 14.67 -7.57
N LEU A 321 13.05 14.28 -6.98
CA LEU A 321 12.05 13.43 -7.62
C LEU A 321 11.21 14.20 -8.67
N GLY A 322 11.10 15.54 -8.57
CA GLY A 322 10.22 16.32 -9.44
C GLY A 322 8.79 15.77 -9.41
N ILE A 323 8.20 15.57 -10.60
CA ILE A 323 6.84 15.00 -10.74
C ILE A 323 6.72 13.60 -10.12
N GLY A 324 7.82 12.85 -10.00
CA GLY A 324 7.88 11.58 -9.30
C GLY A 324 7.55 11.66 -7.81
N ALA A 325 7.45 12.86 -7.24
CA ALA A 325 6.93 13.04 -5.89
C ALA A 325 5.44 12.68 -5.78
N TYR A 326 4.66 12.90 -6.85
CA TYR A 326 3.27 12.45 -6.94
C TYR A 326 3.14 11.05 -7.52
N PHE A 327 4.04 10.66 -8.44
CA PHE A 327 3.98 9.40 -9.19
C PHE A 327 5.38 8.78 -9.26
N ASN A 328 5.78 8.05 -8.24
CA ASN A 328 7.14 7.53 -8.14
C ASN A 328 7.50 6.61 -9.32
N GLY A 329 8.62 6.94 -10.00
CA GLY A 329 9.12 6.20 -11.14
C GLY A 329 8.37 6.43 -12.46
N ILE A 330 7.54 7.46 -12.53
CA ILE A 330 6.80 7.86 -13.74
C ILE A 330 7.36 9.19 -14.24
N ASP A 331 7.62 9.30 -15.52
CA ASP A 331 8.18 10.49 -16.11
C ASP A 331 7.12 11.50 -16.63
N ILE A 332 7.58 12.69 -17.01
CA ILE A 332 6.74 13.79 -17.50
C ILE A 332 5.90 13.37 -18.71
N HIS A 333 6.52 12.69 -19.69
CA HIS A 333 5.84 12.31 -20.94
C HIS A 333 4.77 11.25 -20.68
N GLU A 334 5.04 10.31 -19.78
CA GLU A 334 4.06 9.33 -19.33
C GLU A 334 2.85 10.01 -18.70
N ILE A 335 3.06 10.98 -17.78
CA ILE A 335 1.98 11.73 -17.16
C ILE A 335 1.19 12.57 -18.16
N VAL A 336 1.85 13.31 -19.05
CA VAL A 336 1.16 14.09 -20.11
C VAL A 336 0.29 13.17 -20.96
N SER A 337 0.79 11.98 -21.30
CA SER A 337 0.06 11.00 -22.11
C SER A 337 -1.22 10.49 -21.44
N MET A 338 -1.35 10.63 -20.12
CA MET A 338 -2.55 10.22 -19.39
C MET A 338 -3.74 11.11 -19.64
N PHE A 339 -3.53 12.39 -19.99
CA PHE A 339 -4.61 13.33 -20.31
C PHE A 339 -5.19 13.13 -21.72
N PHE A 340 -4.55 12.29 -22.57
CA PHE A 340 -4.95 12.10 -23.97
C PHE A 340 -5.06 10.62 -24.31
N LYS A 341 -5.91 10.28 -25.32
CA LYS A 341 -6.07 8.92 -25.84
C LYS A 341 -5.02 8.59 -26.89
#